data_98aa0ca14a0095b9c83829528f4f37da
#
_entry.id   98aa0ca14a0095b9c83829528f4f37da
#
_cell.length_a   1.000
_cell.length_b   1.000
_cell.length_c   1.000
_cell.angle_alpha   90.00
_cell.angle_beta   90.00
_cell.angle_gamma   90.00
#
_symmetry.space_group_name_H-M   'P 1'
#
loop_
_entity.id
_entity.type
_entity.pdbx_description
1 polymer ?
#
loop_
_entity_poly.entity_id
_entity_poly.type
_entity_poly.pdbx_seq_one_letter_code
_entity_poly.pdbx_strand_id
1 'polypeptide(L)'
;MTRIVFSKHAIEDRTDRIIKIATAMGFGEVIEEFPSENYMGPTRHCLTNTGVIIVKPRDKEEVITMFAVSETKMRNYYEKAAKAIPLYMIKVARQNKKRFLDLVSGKE
;
A
#
# COMPACT_ATOMS: atom_id res chain seq x y z
N MET A 1 14.16 -10.99 -3.34
CA MET A 1 12.99 -10.35 -3.95
C MET A 1 11.72 -11.03 -3.45
N THR A 2 10.82 -10.30 -2.85
CA THR A 2 9.59 -10.87 -2.32
C THR A 2 8.59 -11.11 -3.46
N ARG A 3 8.14 -12.34 -3.57
CA ARG A 3 7.12 -12.68 -4.57
C ARG A 3 5.76 -12.22 -4.07
N ILE A 4 5.06 -11.43 -4.87
CA ILE A 4 3.73 -10.94 -4.52
C ILE A 4 2.69 -11.78 -5.27
N VAL A 5 1.76 -12.35 -4.51
CA VAL A 5 0.65 -13.14 -5.05
C VAL A 5 -0.64 -12.35 -4.82
N PHE A 6 -1.37 -12.08 -5.89
CA PHE A 6 -2.63 -11.34 -5.82
C PHE A 6 -3.81 -12.28 -5.61
N SER A 7 -4.76 -11.85 -4.78
CA SER A 7 -6.00 -12.57 -4.58
C SER A 7 -6.88 -12.49 -5.83
N LYS A 8 -7.85 -13.39 -5.94
CA LYS A 8 -8.81 -13.37 -7.03
C LYS A 8 -9.55 -12.02 -7.09
N HIS A 9 -9.96 -11.49 -5.94
CA HIS A 9 -10.62 -10.18 -5.85
C HIS A 9 -9.74 -9.06 -6.43
N ALA A 10 -8.46 -9.03 -6.06
CA ALA A 10 -7.53 -8.01 -6.55
C ALA A 10 -7.38 -8.10 -8.07
N ILE A 11 -7.26 -9.31 -8.60
CA ILE A 11 -7.10 -9.53 -10.04
C ILE A 11 -8.35 -9.11 -10.81
N GLU A 12 -9.53 -9.51 -10.35
CA GLU A 12 -10.78 -9.25 -11.06
C GLU A 12 -11.23 -7.79 -11.01
N ASP A 13 -11.13 -7.17 -9.82
CA ASP A 13 -11.74 -5.86 -9.60
C ASP A 13 -10.76 -4.69 -9.72
N ARG A 14 -9.46 -4.92 -9.56
CA ARG A 14 -8.48 -3.84 -9.42
C ARG A 14 -7.19 -4.05 -10.20
N THR A 15 -7.18 -4.97 -11.15
CA THR A 15 -5.98 -5.36 -11.88
C THR A 15 -5.25 -4.17 -12.51
N ASP A 16 -5.96 -3.33 -13.25
CA ASP A 16 -5.33 -2.19 -13.95
C ASP A 16 -4.69 -1.23 -12.97
N ARG A 17 -5.38 -0.91 -11.88
CA ARG A 17 -4.88 0.00 -10.86
C ARG A 17 -3.66 -0.57 -10.16
N ILE A 18 -3.74 -1.83 -9.76
CA ILE A 18 -2.66 -2.52 -9.06
C ILE A 18 -1.42 -2.62 -9.94
N ILE A 19 -1.61 -3.02 -11.18
CA ILE A 19 -0.51 -3.17 -12.14
C ILE A 19 0.16 -1.82 -12.41
N LYS A 20 -0.62 -0.76 -12.61
CA LYS A 20 -0.07 0.58 -12.84
C LYS A 20 0.75 1.06 -11.65
N ILE A 21 0.23 0.91 -10.44
CA ILE A 21 0.96 1.31 -9.23
C ILE A 21 2.25 0.50 -9.10
N ALA A 22 2.16 -0.81 -9.25
CA ALA A 22 3.32 -1.70 -9.11
C ALA A 22 4.39 -1.41 -10.15
N THR A 23 3.98 -1.17 -11.40
CA THR A 23 4.90 -0.88 -12.48
C THR A 23 5.62 0.45 -12.27
N ALA A 24 4.86 1.47 -11.86
CA ALA A 24 5.42 2.83 -11.73
C ALA A 24 6.24 3.02 -10.47
N MET A 25 5.83 2.42 -9.36
CA MET A 25 6.43 2.68 -8.05
C MET A 25 7.30 1.53 -7.55
N GLY A 26 7.15 0.37 -8.16
CA GLY A 26 7.77 -0.85 -7.64
C GLY A 26 7.11 -1.27 -6.32
N PHE A 27 7.45 -2.44 -5.84
CA PHE A 27 6.92 -2.92 -4.56
C PHE A 27 7.78 -2.49 -3.38
N GLY A 28 9.09 -2.32 -3.61
CA GLY A 28 9.99 -1.99 -2.53
C GLY A 28 10.06 -3.08 -1.46
N GLU A 29 10.51 -2.70 -0.28
CA GLU A 29 10.59 -3.59 0.86
C GLU A 29 9.59 -3.16 1.92
N VAL A 30 8.94 -4.12 2.57
CA VAL A 30 8.03 -3.85 3.69
C VAL A 30 8.87 -3.37 4.87
N ILE A 31 8.55 -2.18 5.36
CA ILE A 31 9.24 -1.56 6.50
C ILE A 31 8.40 -1.58 7.77
N GLU A 32 7.08 -1.73 7.64
CA GLU A 32 6.17 -1.73 8.78
C GLU A 32 4.91 -2.51 8.43
N GLU A 33 4.34 -3.20 9.41
CA GLU A 33 3.06 -3.88 9.25
C GLU A 33 2.09 -3.35 10.30
N PHE A 34 0.88 -3.01 9.86
CA PHE A 34 -0.17 -2.50 10.73
C PHE A 34 -1.34 -3.49 10.74
N PRO A 35 -1.68 -4.07 11.89
CA PRO A 35 -2.85 -4.95 11.97
C PRO A 35 -4.12 -4.15 11.77
N SER A 36 -5.10 -4.75 11.09
CA SER A 36 -6.38 -4.12 10.84
C SER A 36 -7.45 -5.18 10.67
N GLU A 37 -8.69 -4.75 10.56
CA GLU A 37 -9.81 -5.61 10.23
C GLU A 37 -10.65 -4.94 9.18
N ASN A 38 -11.22 -5.75 8.29
CA ASN A 38 -12.22 -5.30 7.34
C ASN A 38 -13.35 -6.32 7.31
N TYR A 39 -14.30 -6.13 6.41
CA TYR A 39 -15.46 -7.03 6.30
C TYR A 39 -15.07 -8.47 5.94
N MET A 40 -13.84 -8.70 5.48
CA MET A 40 -13.32 -10.02 5.15
C MET A 40 -12.54 -10.66 6.31
N GLY A 41 -12.46 -9.99 7.45
CA GLY A 41 -11.74 -10.46 8.63
C GLY A 41 -10.43 -9.74 8.89
N PRO A 42 -9.57 -10.33 9.74
CA PRO A 42 -8.28 -9.70 10.09
C PRO A 42 -7.35 -9.57 8.90
N THR A 43 -6.71 -8.40 8.77
CA THR A 43 -5.78 -8.09 7.68
C THR A 43 -4.49 -7.49 8.24
N ARG A 44 -3.48 -7.45 7.35
CA ARG A 44 -2.21 -6.75 7.59
C ARG A 44 -2.08 -5.67 6.51
N HIS A 45 -1.83 -4.45 6.93
CA HIS A 45 -1.52 -3.36 6.03
C HIS A 45 0.00 -3.18 6.02
N CYS A 46 0.65 -3.67 4.98
CA CYS A 46 2.11 -3.70 4.88
C CYS A 46 2.60 -2.45 4.16
N LEU A 47 3.25 -1.56 4.90
CA LEU A 47 3.81 -0.33 4.32
C LEU A 47 5.20 -0.62 3.76
N THR A 48 5.40 -0.29 2.49
CA THR A 48 6.69 -0.43 1.84
C THR A 48 7.47 0.88 1.90
N ASN A 49 8.78 0.81 1.65
CA ASN A 49 9.63 1.99 1.63
C ASN A 49 9.35 2.93 0.45
N THR A 50 8.52 2.50 -0.50
CA THR A 50 8.07 3.34 -1.61
C THR A 50 6.76 4.07 -1.31
N GLY A 51 6.20 3.88 -0.12
CA GLY A 51 4.95 4.50 0.27
C GLY A 51 3.71 3.81 -0.28
N VAL A 52 3.84 2.56 -0.62
CA VAL A 52 2.71 1.72 -1.06
C VAL A 52 2.27 0.85 0.11
N ILE A 53 0.97 0.82 0.37
CA ILE A 53 0.38 -0.12 1.32
C ILE A 53 -0.11 -1.33 0.56
N ILE A 54 0.34 -2.51 0.98
CA ILE A 54 -0.10 -3.79 0.45
C ILE A 54 -0.99 -4.44 1.51
N VAL A 55 -2.24 -4.68 1.18
CA VAL A 55 -3.21 -5.27 2.11
C VAL A 55 -3.27 -6.77 1.89
N LYS A 56 -3.01 -7.52 2.96
CA LYS A 56 -3.04 -8.98 2.95
C LYS A 56 -3.91 -9.51 4.09
N PRO A 57 -4.52 -10.71 3.97
CA PRO A 57 -5.10 -11.37 5.12
C PRO A 57 -4.02 -11.65 6.17
N ARG A 58 -4.42 -11.78 7.44
CA ARG A 58 -3.47 -12.01 8.54
C ARG A 58 -2.63 -13.27 8.35
N ASP A 59 -3.23 -14.32 7.82
CA ASP A 59 -2.63 -15.65 7.74
C ASP A 59 -2.26 -16.10 6.33
N LYS A 60 -2.36 -15.20 5.35
CA LYS A 60 -2.06 -15.52 3.95
C LYS A 60 -1.15 -14.48 3.34
N GLU A 61 -0.46 -14.85 2.27
CA GLU A 61 0.43 -13.95 1.54
C GLU A 61 -0.20 -13.34 0.30
N GLU A 62 -1.46 -13.66 0.01
CA GLU A 62 -2.17 -13.12 -1.13
C GLU A 62 -2.52 -11.64 -0.93
N VAL A 63 -2.25 -10.83 -1.94
CA VAL A 63 -2.58 -9.40 -1.90
C VAL A 63 -4.07 -9.22 -2.20
N ILE A 64 -4.81 -8.60 -1.26
CA ILE A 64 -6.21 -8.25 -1.46
C ILE A 64 -6.31 -6.98 -2.30
N THR A 65 -5.51 -5.98 -1.97
CA THR A 65 -5.45 -4.70 -2.68
C THR A 65 -4.15 -3.99 -2.33
N MET A 66 -3.85 -2.91 -3.05
CA MET A 66 -2.73 -2.05 -2.72
C MET A 66 -3.05 -0.62 -3.17
N PHE A 67 -2.39 0.34 -2.55
CA PHE A 67 -2.59 1.75 -2.87
C PHE A 67 -1.39 2.55 -2.39
N ALA A 68 -1.18 3.70 -3.06
CA ALA A 68 -0.18 4.65 -2.61
C ALA A 68 -0.76 5.43 -1.42
N VAL A 69 -0.02 5.50 -0.32
CA VAL A 69 -0.50 6.11 0.91
C VAL A 69 -0.26 7.62 0.87
N SER A 70 -1.28 8.40 1.28
CA SER A 70 -1.15 9.84 1.47
C SER A 70 -0.49 10.12 2.82
N GLU A 71 0.02 11.36 2.99
CA GLU A 71 0.61 11.78 4.27
C GLU A 71 -0.38 11.63 5.42
N THR A 72 -1.61 12.09 5.24
CA THR A 72 -2.65 12.00 6.27
C THR A 72 -2.93 10.56 6.66
N LYS A 73 -3.07 9.69 5.67
CA LYS A 73 -3.35 8.28 5.91
C LYS A 73 -2.18 7.58 6.61
N MET A 74 -0.96 7.91 6.21
CA MET A 74 0.25 7.39 6.85
C MET A 74 0.32 7.81 8.32
N ARG A 75 0.04 9.08 8.61
CA ARG A 75 0.02 9.58 9.99
C ARG A 75 -1.00 8.83 10.83
N ASN A 76 -2.16 8.54 10.28
CA ASN A 76 -3.20 7.79 10.98
C ASN A 76 -2.75 6.37 11.33
N TYR A 77 -2.08 5.68 10.41
CA TYR A 77 -1.54 4.35 10.68
C TYR A 77 -0.54 4.36 11.84
N TYR A 78 0.41 5.28 11.80
CA TYR A 78 1.46 5.37 12.83
C TYR A 78 0.88 5.81 14.18
N GLU A 79 -0.09 6.73 14.16
CA GLU A 79 -0.75 7.18 15.38
C GLU A 79 -1.48 6.03 16.07
N LYS A 80 -2.24 5.25 15.33
CA LYS A 80 -2.94 4.07 15.87
C LYS A 80 -1.99 3.03 16.44
N ALA A 81 -0.81 2.90 15.84
CA ALA A 81 0.21 1.96 16.29
C ALA A 81 1.08 2.53 17.41
N ALA A 82 0.88 3.79 17.81
CA ALA A 82 1.70 4.50 18.80
C ALA A 82 3.19 4.50 18.43
N LYS A 83 3.49 4.70 17.15
CA LYS A 83 4.85 4.72 16.61
C LYS A 83 5.16 6.06 15.97
N ALA A 84 6.45 6.44 15.99
CA ALA A 84 6.92 7.65 15.34
C ALA A 84 7.11 7.43 13.84
N ILE A 85 6.67 8.39 13.03
CA ILE A 85 6.80 8.32 11.57
C ILE A 85 8.24 8.66 11.18
N PRO A 86 8.91 7.82 10.38
CA PRO A 86 10.21 8.19 9.80
C PRO A 86 10.06 9.42 8.91
N LEU A 87 10.93 10.42 9.09
CA LEU A 87 10.82 11.68 8.35
C LEU A 87 10.87 11.48 6.83
N TYR A 88 11.72 10.57 6.36
CA TYR A 88 11.84 10.34 4.93
C TYR A 88 10.53 9.79 4.32
N MET A 89 9.72 9.09 5.11
CA MET A 89 8.45 8.55 4.62
C MET A 89 7.40 9.65 4.40
N ILE A 90 7.50 10.75 5.11
CA ILE A 90 6.61 11.89 4.88
C ILE A 90 6.85 12.46 3.49
N LYS A 91 8.12 12.59 3.10
CA LYS A 91 8.48 13.03 1.73
C LYS A 91 7.99 12.05 0.68
N VAL A 92 8.18 10.76 0.94
CA VAL A 92 7.72 9.70 0.02
C VAL A 92 6.21 9.78 -0.17
N ALA A 93 5.45 9.92 0.90
CA ALA A 93 3.99 10.01 0.82
C ALA A 93 3.53 11.23 0.02
N ARG A 94 4.18 12.38 0.21
CA ARG A 94 3.85 13.59 -0.54
C ARG A 94 4.10 13.45 -2.03
N GLN A 95 5.21 12.83 -2.40
CA GLN A 95 5.55 12.56 -3.79
C GLN A 95 4.59 11.55 -4.42
N ASN A 96 4.23 10.52 -3.67
CA ASN A 96 3.37 9.46 -4.17
C ASN A 96 1.94 9.90 -4.43
N LYS A 97 1.43 10.86 -3.64
CA LYS A 97 0.08 11.38 -3.86
C LYS A 97 -0.08 11.91 -5.28
N LYS A 98 0.85 12.75 -5.72
CA LYS A 98 0.83 13.32 -7.06
C LYS A 98 0.99 12.24 -8.13
N ARG A 99 1.96 11.35 -7.94
CA ARG A 99 2.25 10.25 -8.87
C ARG A 99 1.05 9.32 -9.01
N PHE A 100 0.42 8.97 -7.88
CA PHE A 100 -0.76 8.12 -7.88
C PHE A 100 -1.93 8.77 -8.64
N LEU A 101 -2.18 10.04 -8.39
CA LEU A 101 -3.25 10.77 -9.08
C LEU A 101 -3.01 10.82 -10.59
N ASP A 102 -1.76 11.05 -11.02
CA ASP A 102 -1.39 11.05 -12.43
C ASP A 102 -1.64 9.69 -13.08
N LEU A 103 -1.30 8.61 -12.39
CA LEU A 103 -1.51 7.25 -12.89
C LEU A 103 -2.99 6.91 -13.02
N VAL A 104 -3.78 7.25 -12.01
CA VAL A 104 -5.22 6.96 -12.01
C VAL A 104 -5.95 7.77 -13.08
N SER A 105 -5.51 9.01 -13.32
CA SER A 105 -6.12 9.88 -14.33
C SER A 105 -5.60 9.63 -15.75
N GLY A 106 -4.60 8.76 -15.90
CA GLY A 106 -4.01 8.47 -17.20
C GLY A 106 -3.06 9.53 -17.72
N LYS A 107 -2.66 10.47 -16.87
CA LYS A 107 -1.67 11.49 -17.22
C LYS A 107 -0.28 10.98 -16.90
N GLU A 108 0.48 10.71 -17.89
CA GLU A 108 1.90 10.42 -17.74
C GLU A 108 2.73 11.40 -18.54
#